data_b755b6e3bf20044deeb374c5e223f427
#
_entry.id   b755b6e3bf20044deeb374c5e223f427
#
_cell.length_a   1.000
_cell.length_b   1.000
_cell.length_c   1.000
_cell.angle_alpha   90.00
_cell.angle_beta   90.00
_cell.angle_gamma   90.00
#
_symmetry.space_group_name_H-M   'P 1'
#
loop_
_entity.id
_entity.type
_entity.pdbx_description
1 polymer ?
#
loop_
_entity_poly.entity_id
_entity_poly.type
_entity_poly.pdbx_seq_one_letter_code
_entity_poly.pdbx_strand_id
1 'polypeptide(L)'
;YFGQGVRVLYLDTGYELGHTAYDSLNLIAQYDFVNNDENTANETDQEILENQDNHGTLCLSVMAGYAPGNLIGPAFKSEYLLAKTEIMAEEIQQEEDNYVAALEWGESLGADIACASLGYLDWYSYEDLDGNSAVTTIAVDIASNLGVLCINSAGNEGDDPWYYIIAPADADSVISVGAVNRDGT
;
A
#
# COMPACT_ATOMS: atom_id res chain seq x y z
N TYR A 1 -7.98 -0.38 22.00
CA TYR A 1 -6.96 0.31 21.18
C TYR A 1 -7.46 0.32 19.74
N PHE A 2 -7.35 1.47 19.07
CA PHE A 2 -7.82 1.67 17.69
C PHE A 2 -6.77 2.43 16.85
N GLY A 3 -5.48 2.30 17.21
CA GLY A 3 -4.36 2.92 16.50
C GLY A 3 -3.95 4.32 16.97
N GLN A 4 -4.50 4.83 18.09
CA GLN A 4 -4.13 6.16 18.59
C GLN A 4 -2.62 6.29 18.83
N GLY A 5 -2.01 7.34 18.27
CA GLY A 5 -0.58 7.64 18.40
C GLY A 5 0.31 6.81 17.49
N VAL A 6 -0.27 6.11 16.51
CA VAL A 6 0.46 5.39 15.46
C VAL A 6 0.22 6.09 14.13
N ARG A 7 1.29 6.42 13.40
CA ARG A 7 1.23 6.98 12.06
C ARG A 7 1.48 5.91 11.02
N VAL A 8 0.50 5.73 10.14
CA VAL A 8 0.52 4.71 9.08
C VAL A 8 0.69 5.40 7.72
N LEU A 9 1.74 5.06 7.02
CA LEU A 9 1.86 5.29 5.58
C LEU A 9 1.09 4.17 4.88
N TYR A 10 0.18 4.53 3.98
CA TYR A 10 -0.55 3.58 3.14
C TYR A 10 -0.28 3.87 1.67
N LEU A 11 0.26 2.87 0.95
CA LEU A 11 0.61 2.96 -0.46
C LEU A 11 -0.39 2.13 -1.27
N ASP A 12 -0.98 2.72 -2.31
CA ASP A 12 -1.95 2.04 -3.18
C ASP A 12 -2.21 2.84 -4.49
N THR A 13 -3.25 2.47 -5.21
CA THR A 13 -3.65 3.03 -6.52
C THR A 13 -4.27 4.44 -6.45
N GLY A 14 -4.60 4.93 -5.26
CA GLY A 14 -5.30 6.20 -5.01
C GLY A 14 -6.49 6.05 -4.06
N TYR A 15 -7.16 7.16 -3.71
CA TYR A 15 -8.16 7.17 -2.65
C TYR A 15 -9.32 8.15 -2.90
N GLU A 16 -10.55 7.64 -2.96
CA GLU A 16 -11.79 8.45 -2.94
C GLU A 16 -12.20 8.74 -1.49
N LEU A 17 -11.70 9.82 -0.94
CA LEU A 17 -11.93 10.19 0.47
C LEU A 17 -13.28 10.88 0.72
N GLY A 18 -14.06 11.16 -0.31
CA GLY A 18 -15.42 11.69 -0.20
C GLY A 18 -16.46 10.71 0.33
N HIS A 19 -16.10 9.43 0.48
CA HIS A 19 -17.00 8.43 1.03
C HIS A 19 -17.16 8.60 2.55
N THR A 20 -18.40 8.48 3.06
CA THR A 20 -18.75 8.73 4.48
C THR A 20 -18.00 7.86 5.49
N ALA A 21 -17.44 6.73 5.09
CA ALA A 21 -16.58 5.91 5.95
C ALA A 21 -15.28 6.63 6.34
N TYR A 22 -14.90 7.68 5.63
CA TYR A 22 -13.70 8.49 5.89
C TYR A 22 -13.95 9.83 6.57
N ASP A 23 -15.20 10.17 6.91
CA ASP A 23 -15.54 11.43 7.59
C ASP A 23 -14.72 11.66 8.89
N SER A 24 -14.24 10.60 9.51
CA SER A 24 -13.42 10.64 10.72
C SER A 24 -11.96 10.27 10.52
N LEU A 25 -11.50 10.11 9.27
CA LEU A 25 -10.12 9.77 8.96
C LEU A 25 -9.17 10.88 9.47
N ASN A 26 -8.17 10.49 10.24
CA ASN A 26 -7.13 11.41 10.69
C ASN A 26 -6.01 11.49 9.64
N LEU A 27 -6.29 12.15 8.53
CA LEU A 27 -5.36 12.36 7.43
C LEU A 27 -4.36 13.46 7.82
N ILE A 28 -3.08 13.13 7.84
CA ILE A 28 -1.97 14.06 8.12
C ILE A 28 -1.45 14.69 6.83
N ALA A 29 -1.21 13.86 5.80
CA ALA A 29 -0.78 14.28 4.48
C ALA A 29 -1.16 13.22 3.44
N GLN A 30 -1.21 13.64 2.19
CA GLN A 30 -1.31 12.74 1.03
C GLN A 30 -0.42 13.25 -0.09
N TYR A 31 0.04 12.34 -0.95
CA TYR A 31 0.81 12.70 -2.13
C TYR A 31 0.60 11.69 -3.26
N ASP A 32 0.41 12.21 -4.48
CA ASP A 32 0.33 11.45 -5.72
C ASP A 32 1.71 11.45 -6.39
N PHE A 33 2.39 10.32 -6.38
CA PHE A 33 3.70 10.13 -7.01
C PHE A 33 3.58 9.91 -8.52
N VAL A 34 2.38 9.63 -9.01
CA VAL A 34 2.09 9.47 -10.45
C VAL A 34 1.95 10.84 -11.10
N ASN A 35 1.09 11.71 -10.54
CA ASN A 35 0.80 13.05 -11.08
C ASN A 35 1.68 14.16 -10.45
N ASN A 36 2.44 13.84 -9.37
CA ASN A 36 3.33 14.74 -8.64
C ASN A 36 2.60 15.92 -7.98
N ASP A 37 1.55 15.63 -7.22
CA ASP A 37 0.79 16.62 -6.45
C ASP A 37 0.22 16.06 -5.13
N GLU A 38 -0.67 16.78 -4.48
CA GLU A 38 -1.25 16.41 -3.17
C GLU A 38 -2.68 15.82 -3.29
N ASN A 39 -3.15 15.50 -4.49
CA ASN A 39 -4.46 14.90 -4.71
C ASN A 39 -4.34 13.42 -5.10
N THR A 40 -4.76 12.51 -4.26
CA THR A 40 -4.68 11.06 -4.49
C THR A 40 -5.96 10.44 -5.07
N ALA A 41 -6.99 11.25 -5.37
CA ALA A 41 -8.19 10.80 -6.08
C ALA A 41 -7.95 10.77 -7.60
N ASN A 42 -8.93 10.27 -8.34
CA ASN A 42 -8.90 10.31 -9.82
C ASN A 42 -8.94 11.74 -10.34
N GLU A 43 -8.03 12.13 -11.23
CA GLU A 43 -7.91 13.47 -11.79
C GLU A 43 -8.05 13.51 -13.29
N THR A 44 -7.65 12.46 -13.99
CA THR A 44 -7.67 12.38 -15.46
C THR A 44 -8.84 11.53 -15.97
N ASP A 45 -9.24 11.75 -17.22
CA ASP A 45 -10.25 10.93 -17.88
C ASP A 45 -9.83 9.44 -17.92
N GLN A 46 -8.54 9.15 -18.02
CA GLN A 46 -8.00 7.79 -17.99
C GLN A 46 -8.17 7.16 -16.61
N GLU A 47 -7.79 7.84 -15.56
CA GLU A 47 -7.95 7.34 -14.19
C GLU A 47 -9.42 7.09 -13.83
N ILE A 48 -10.33 7.96 -14.27
CA ILE A 48 -11.78 7.79 -14.10
C ILE A 48 -12.27 6.55 -14.87
N LEU A 49 -11.78 6.34 -16.10
CA LEU A 49 -12.16 5.19 -16.91
C LEU A 49 -11.71 3.86 -16.29
N GLU A 50 -10.48 3.82 -15.76
CA GLU A 50 -9.89 2.64 -15.12
C GLU A 50 -10.35 2.46 -13.68
N ASN A 51 -11.08 3.44 -13.12
CA ASN A 51 -11.50 3.43 -11.71
C ASN A 51 -10.29 3.32 -10.76
N GLN A 52 -9.25 4.10 -11.05
CA GLN A 52 -7.89 4.07 -10.51
C GLN A 52 -7.86 4.06 -8.97
N ASP A 53 -8.63 4.92 -8.31
CA ASP A 53 -8.67 5.08 -6.85
C ASP A 53 -9.50 4.01 -6.10
N ASN A 54 -10.15 3.09 -6.83
CA ASN A 54 -11.07 2.14 -6.21
C ASN A 54 -10.38 1.13 -5.29
N HIS A 55 -9.26 0.54 -5.75
CA HIS A 55 -8.56 -0.49 -4.98
C HIS A 55 -8.02 0.09 -3.67
N GLY A 56 -7.29 1.20 -3.71
CA GLY A 56 -6.77 1.84 -2.50
C GLY A 56 -7.86 2.32 -1.56
N THR A 57 -8.97 2.84 -2.09
CA THR A 57 -10.16 3.17 -1.28
C THR A 57 -10.69 1.95 -0.55
N LEU A 58 -10.88 0.82 -1.26
CA LEU A 58 -11.38 -0.41 -0.67
C LEU A 58 -10.44 -0.93 0.43
N CYS A 59 -9.16 -1.04 0.14
CA CYS A 59 -8.15 -1.57 1.06
C CYS A 59 -7.98 -0.68 2.30
N LEU A 60 -7.91 0.63 2.12
CA LEU A 60 -7.87 1.59 3.24
C LEU A 60 -9.12 1.47 4.13
N SER A 61 -10.29 1.22 3.55
CA SER A 61 -11.55 1.13 4.32
C SER A 61 -11.53 0.00 5.36
N VAL A 62 -10.90 -1.10 5.04
CA VAL A 62 -10.80 -2.26 5.94
C VAL A 62 -9.98 -1.93 7.20
N MET A 63 -8.99 -1.07 7.08
CA MET A 63 -8.12 -0.66 8.20
C MET A 63 -8.62 0.61 8.91
N ALA A 64 -8.99 1.64 8.15
CA ALA A 64 -9.24 3.01 8.62
C ALA A 64 -10.71 3.43 8.61
N GLY A 65 -11.56 2.71 7.89
CA GLY A 65 -12.96 3.09 7.73
C GLY A 65 -13.74 3.10 9.05
N TYR A 66 -14.62 4.10 9.22
CA TYR A 66 -15.51 4.18 10.39
C TYR A 66 -16.95 4.49 9.97
N ALA A 67 -17.74 3.45 9.77
CA ALA A 67 -19.15 3.49 9.44
C ALA A 67 -19.94 2.55 10.39
N PRO A 68 -20.28 3.00 11.61
CA PRO A 68 -20.93 2.18 12.62
C PRO A 68 -22.17 1.47 12.12
N GLY A 69 -22.24 0.15 12.35
CA GLY A 69 -23.31 -0.72 11.85
C GLY A 69 -23.02 -1.37 10.49
N ASN A 70 -22.00 -0.89 9.78
CA ASN A 70 -21.56 -1.44 8.48
C ASN A 70 -20.10 -1.91 8.54
N LEU A 71 -19.15 -1.00 8.77
CA LEU A 71 -17.73 -1.27 8.78
C LEU A 71 -17.03 -0.44 9.87
N ILE A 72 -16.16 -1.09 10.65
CA ILE A 72 -15.25 -0.40 11.57
C ILE A 72 -13.88 -1.04 11.41
N GLY A 73 -12.95 -0.31 10.80
CA GLY A 73 -11.56 -0.71 10.68
C GLY A 73 -10.86 -0.71 12.05
N PRO A 74 -9.94 -1.65 12.32
CA PRO A 74 -9.31 -1.78 13.63
C PRO A 74 -8.40 -0.59 13.99
N ALA A 75 -7.94 0.16 13.02
CA ALA A 75 -7.01 1.29 13.19
C ALA A 75 -7.62 2.66 12.81
N PHE A 76 -8.95 2.82 12.89
CA PHE A 76 -9.64 4.05 12.45
C PHE A 76 -9.26 5.33 13.24
N LYS A 77 -8.43 5.23 14.26
CA LYS A 77 -7.90 6.36 15.04
C LYS A 77 -6.40 6.58 14.86
N SER A 78 -5.76 5.85 13.95
CA SER A 78 -4.38 6.14 13.55
C SER A 78 -4.29 7.45 12.79
N GLU A 79 -3.09 8.01 12.71
CA GLU A 79 -2.74 9.06 11.77
C GLU A 79 -2.39 8.42 10.42
N TYR A 80 -2.84 9.01 9.31
CA TYR A 80 -2.62 8.45 7.97
C TYR A 80 -1.82 9.40 7.09
N LEU A 81 -0.82 8.82 6.42
CA LEU A 81 -0.14 9.36 5.25
C LEU A 81 -0.57 8.51 4.07
N LEU A 82 -1.15 9.10 3.03
CA LEU A 82 -1.63 8.35 1.87
C LEU A 82 -0.76 8.65 0.65
N ALA A 83 -0.26 7.61 0.01
CA ALA A 83 0.58 7.69 -1.18
C ALA A 83 -0.08 6.96 -2.35
N LYS A 84 -0.29 7.66 -3.48
CA LYS A 84 -0.68 7.04 -4.74
C LYS A 84 0.58 6.76 -5.54
N THR A 85 0.85 5.49 -5.82
CA THR A 85 2.10 5.02 -6.44
C THR A 85 1.88 4.26 -7.74
N GLU A 86 0.66 3.78 -8.02
CA GLU A 86 0.34 2.85 -9.10
C GLU A 86 -0.44 3.49 -10.24
N ILE A 87 -0.34 2.88 -11.43
CA ILE A 87 -1.03 3.26 -12.65
C ILE A 87 -1.85 2.08 -13.16
N MET A 88 -3.15 2.03 -12.88
CA MET A 88 -4.02 0.88 -13.24
C MET A 88 -4.07 0.55 -14.74
N ALA A 89 -3.71 1.49 -15.61
CA ALA A 89 -3.75 1.30 -17.06
C ALA A 89 -2.61 0.43 -17.60
N GLU A 90 -1.49 0.32 -16.89
CA GLU A 90 -0.30 -0.40 -17.33
C GLU A 90 0.63 -0.71 -16.15
N GLU A 91 1.27 -1.88 -16.17
CA GLU A 91 2.32 -2.27 -15.23
C GLU A 91 3.68 -1.83 -15.74
N ILE A 92 4.34 -0.90 -15.06
CA ILE A 92 5.62 -0.33 -15.47
C ILE A 92 6.60 -0.17 -14.29
N GLN A 93 7.90 -0.27 -14.57
CA GLN A 93 8.95 -0.15 -13.54
C GLN A 93 8.95 1.20 -12.79
N GLN A 94 8.32 2.24 -13.36
CA GLN A 94 8.19 3.54 -12.68
C GLN A 94 7.39 3.43 -11.37
N GLU A 95 6.50 2.45 -11.25
CA GLU A 95 5.71 2.23 -10.04
C GLU A 95 6.59 1.79 -8.86
N GLU A 96 7.64 1.02 -9.11
CA GLU A 96 8.63 0.71 -8.06
C GLU A 96 9.39 1.97 -7.61
N ASP A 97 9.77 2.86 -8.54
CA ASP A 97 10.40 4.15 -8.18
C ASP A 97 9.44 5.02 -7.35
N ASN A 98 8.16 5.05 -7.70
CA ASN A 98 7.11 5.74 -6.94
C ASN A 98 6.95 5.13 -5.54
N TYR A 99 6.94 3.80 -5.44
CA TYR A 99 6.87 3.07 -4.17
C TYR A 99 8.06 3.44 -3.25
N VAL A 100 9.28 3.43 -3.77
CA VAL A 100 10.49 3.83 -3.04
C VAL A 100 10.39 5.28 -2.57
N ALA A 101 10.02 6.20 -3.47
CA ALA A 101 9.86 7.61 -3.13
C ALA A 101 8.78 7.83 -2.05
N ALA A 102 7.69 7.05 -2.09
CA ALA A 102 6.65 7.09 -1.08
C ALA A 102 7.13 6.58 0.29
N LEU A 103 7.96 5.53 0.33
CA LEU A 103 8.59 5.07 1.58
C LEU A 103 9.51 6.14 2.18
N GLU A 104 10.37 6.77 1.38
CA GLU A 104 11.24 7.86 1.82
C GLU A 104 10.43 9.05 2.34
N TRP A 105 9.38 9.43 1.63
CA TRP A 105 8.47 10.51 2.03
C TRP A 105 7.78 10.20 3.36
N GLY A 106 7.23 8.99 3.50
CA GLY A 106 6.53 8.57 4.72
C GLY A 106 7.47 8.50 5.93
N GLU A 107 8.69 7.96 5.77
CA GLU A 107 9.71 7.93 6.82
C GLU A 107 10.06 9.37 7.26
N SER A 108 10.30 10.27 6.32
CA SER A 108 10.61 11.69 6.61
C SER A 108 9.51 12.42 7.38
N LEU A 109 8.26 11.96 7.25
CA LEU A 109 7.10 12.47 7.98
C LEU A 109 6.82 11.70 9.27
N GLY A 110 7.68 10.74 9.64
CA GLY A 110 7.62 9.99 10.88
C GLY A 110 6.57 8.87 10.87
N ALA A 111 6.44 8.15 9.77
CA ALA A 111 5.64 6.93 9.73
C ALA A 111 6.21 5.87 10.69
N ASP A 112 5.35 5.28 11.51
CA ASP A 112 5.68 4.12 12.35
C ASP A 112 5.52 2.82 11.57
N ILE A 113 4.54 2.79 10.65
CA ILE A 113 4.16 1.62 9.86
C ILE A 113 4.02 2.06 8.39
N ALA A 114 4.55 1.27 7.47
CA ALA A 114 4.22 1.33 6.04
C ALA A 114 3.43 0.08 5.66
N CYS A 115 2.26 0.26 5.04
CA CYS A 115 1.38 -0.82 4.61
C CYS A 115 1.07 -0.68 3.13
N ALA A 116 1.25 -1.75 2.35
CA ALA A 116 0.97 -1.78 0.93
C ALA A 116 0.20 -3.05 0.54
N SER A 117 -0.87 -2.88 -0.25
CA SER A 117 -1.60 -3.98 -0.90
C SER A 117 -1.19 -4.11 -2.37
N LEU A 118 0.11 -4.02 -2.62
CA LEU A 118 0.77 -3.92 -3.91
C LEU A 118 1.87 -4.98 -4.04
N GLY A 119 2.36 -5.19 -5.26
CA GLY A 119 3.53 -6.03 -5.49
C GLY A 119 3.87 -6.17 -6.96
N TYR A 120 5.12 -6.52 -7.24
CA TYR A 120 5.73 -6.48 -8.56
C TYR A 120 6.34 -7.84 -8.92
N LEU A 121 6.10 -8.29 -10.16
CA LEU A 121 6.63 -9.55 -10.66
C LEU A 121 6.98 -9.52 -12.16
N ASP A 122 6.39 -8.63 -12.96
CA ASP A 122 6.37 -8.70 -14.43
C ASP A 122 7.78 -8.66 -15.08
N TRP A 123 8.74 -8.02 -14.42
CA TRP A 123 10.14 -7.92 -14.89
C TRP A 123 11.12 -8.72 -14.03
N TYR A 124 10.62 -9.54 -13.09
CA TYR A 124 11.42 -10.40 -12.25
C TYR A 124 11.27 -11.87 -12.65
N SER A 125 12.31 -12.65 -12.43
CA SER A 125 12.23 -14.10 -12.33
C SER A 125 12.07 -14.51 -10.87
N TYR A 126 11.69 -15.76 -10.62
CA TYR A 126 11.60 -16.27 -9.25
C TYR A 126 12.94 -16.19 -8.50
N GLU A 127 14.04 -16.36 -9.19
CA GLU A 127 15.39 -16.28 -8.63
C GLU A 127 15.77 -14.86 -8.16
N ASP A 128 15.08 -13.84 -8.67
CA ASP A 128 15.28 -12.44 -8.25
C ASP A 128 14.54 -12.10 -6.94
N LEU A 129 13.62 -12.98 -6.48
CA LEU A 129 12.96 -12.85 -5.18
C LEU A 129 13.81 -13.49 -4.08
N ASP A 130 14.99 -12.95 -3.90
CA ASP A 130 16.03 -13.46 -3.00
C ASP A 130 16.26 -12.59 -1.77
N GLY A 131 15.37 -11.61 -1.54
CA GLY A 131 15.46 -10.63 -0.46
C GLY A 131 16.43 -9.47 -0.74
N ASN A 132 17.08 -9.43 -1.93
CA ASN A 132 18.16 -8.46 -2.20
C ASN A 132 18.16 -7.88 -3.62
N SER A 133 17.37 -8.41 -4.55
CA SER A 133 17.45 -8.06 -5.97
C SER A 133 16.39 -7.04 -6.39
N ALA A 134 15.14 -7.21 -5.97
CA ALA A 134 14.08 -6.28 -6.34
C ALA A 134 14.26 -4.91 -5.66
N VAL A 135 13.97 -3.84 -6.40
CA VAL A 135 14.18 -2.45 -5.94
C VAL A 135 13.33 -2.15 -4.71
N THR A 136 12.06 -2.54 -4.73
CA THR A 136 11.13 -2.35 -3.62
C THR A 136 11.49 -3.20 -2.41
N THR A 137 12.01 -4.41 -2.60
CA THR A 137 12.52 -5.30 -1.54
C THR A 137 13.68 -4.63 -0.78
N ILE A 138 14.66 -4.10 -1.50
CA ILE A 138 15.78 -3.35 -0.91
C ILE A 138 15.29 -2.12 -0.14
N ALA A 139 14.33 -1.37 -0.70
CA ALA A 139 13.78 -0.18 -0.06
C ALA A 139 13.04 -0.50 1.25
N VAL A 140 12.27 -1.59 1.28
CA VAL A 140 11.58 -2.07 2.49
C VAL A 140 12.57 -2.42 3.59
N ASP A 141 13.66 -3.10 3.30
CA ASP A 141 14.69 -3.42 4.28
C ASP A 141 15.40 -2.17 4.81
N ILE A 142 15.65 -1.17 3.95
CA ILE A 142 16.20 0.13 4.36
C ILE A 142 15.21 0.84 5.29
N ALA A 143 13.94 0.95 4.92
CA ALA A 143 12.91 1.60 5.73
C ALA A 143 12.75 0.92 7.10
N SER A 144 12.78 -0.41 7.14
CA SER A 144 12.74 -1.18 8.39
C SER A 144 13.96 -0.92 9.27
N ASN A 145 15.15 -0.80 8.71
CA ASN A 145 16.37 -0.44 9.44
C ASN A 145 16.33 1.00 10.01
N LEU A 146 15.53 1.89 9.40
CA LEU A 146 15.27 3.25 9.90
C LEU A 146 14.16 3.28 10.97
N GLY A 147 13.47 2.16 11.20
CA GLY A 147 12.48 2.01 12.27
C GLY A 147 11.03 1.98 11.80
N VAL A 148 10.76 1.95 10.49
CA VAL A 148 9.42 1.80 9.93
C VAL A 148 9.06 0.32 9.86
N LEU A 149 7.96 -0.11 10.47
CA LEU A 149 7.46 -1.48 10.34
C LEU A 149 6.76 -1.64 8.98
N CYS A 150 7.38 -2.39 8.06
CA CYS A 150 6.83 -2.63 6.73
C CYS A 150 5.93 -3.87 6.71
N ILE A 151 4.74 -3.73 6.13
CA ILE A 151 3.73 -4.78 5.98
C ILE A 151 3.27 -4.77 4.52
N ASN A 152 3.40 -5.91 3.84
CA ASN A 152 3.04 -6.01 2.42
C ASN A 152 2.20 -7.26 2.13
N SER A 153 1.33 -7.17 1.11
CA SER A 153 0.63 -8.35 0.61
C SER A 153 1.63 -9.36 0.02
N ALA A 154 1.35 -10.66 0.22
CA ALA A 154 2.17 -11.71 -0.36
C ALA A 154 1.91 -11.91 -1.87
N GLY A 155 0.88 -11.30 -2.42
CA GLY A 155 0.40 -11.47 -3.80
C GLY A 155 -0.80 -12.39 -3.90
N ASN A 156 -1.28 -12.57 -5.13
CA ASN A 156 -2.48 -13.37 -5.46
C ASN A 156 -2.15 -14.59 -6.34
N GLU A 157 -0.89 -14.88 -6.57
CA GLU A 157 -0.36 -15.78 -7.60
C GLU A 157 -0.34 -17.26 -7.18
N GLY A 158 -0.96 -17.60 -6.04
CA GLY A 158 -0.96 -18.96 -5.51
C GLY A 158 -1.65 -20.02 -6.38
N ASP A 159 -2.58 -19.60 -7.25
CA ASP A 159 -3.34 -20.47 -8.16
C ASP A 159 -2.90 -20.34 -9.63
N ASP A 160 -1.90 -19.51 -9.93
CA ASP A 160 -1.41 -19.25 -11.27
C ASP A 160 -0.01 -19.89 -11.53
N PRO A 161 0.57 -19.77 -12.75
CA PRO A 161 1.87 -20.33 -13.05
C PRO A 161 3.05 -19.76 -12.25
N TRP A 162 2.91 -18.55 -11.68
CA TRP A 162 3.94 -17.98 -10.81
C TRP A 162 4.05 -18.74 -9.48
N TYR A 163 2.91 -18.97 -8.80
CA TYR A 163 2.76 -19.81 -7.60
C TYR A 163 3.45 -19.31 -6.32
N TYR A 164 4.32 -18.30 -6.39
CA TYR A 164 5.12 -17.79 -5.27
C TYR A 164 4.66 -16.41 -4.83
N ILE A 165 5.29 -15.86 -3.78
CA ILE A 165 5.14 -14.48 -3.37
C ILE A 165 5.71 -13.53 -4.44
N ILE A 166 5.38 -12.24 -4.33
CA ILE A 166 5.83 -11.17 -5.23
C ILE A 166 6.62 -10.12 -4.45
N ALA A 167 7.49 -9.35 -5.12
CA ALA A 167 8.24 -8.27 -4.46
C ALA A 167 7.26 -7.14 -4.01
N PRO A 168 7.48 -6.52 -2.85
CA PRO A 168 8.57 -6.68 -1.88
C PRO A 168 8.28 -7.68 -0.75
N ALA A 169 7.32 -8.59 -0.90
CA ALA A 169 6.99 -9.56 0.15
C ALA A 169 8.13 -10.56 0.45
N ASP A 170 9.16 -10.61 -0.39
CA ASP A 170 10.39 -11.41 -0.23
C ASP A 170 11.45 -10.75 0.66
N ALA A 171 11.28 -9.49 1.08
CA ALA A 171 12.23 -8.76 1.91
C ALA A 171 12.49 -9.44 3.26
N ASP A 172 13.71 -9.34 3.77
CA ASP A 172 14.12 -9.94 5.06
C ASP A 172 13.42 -9.29 6.27
N SER A 173 13.01 -8.02 6.14
CA SER A 173 12.48 -7.20 7.23
C SER A 173 11.01 -6.78 7.02
N VAL A 174 10.25 -7.53 6.22
CA VAL A 174 8.83 -7.29 5.94
C VAL A 174 7.93 -8.28 6.66
N ILE A 175 6.71 -7.85 7.01
CA ILE A 175 5.63 -8.77 7.35
C ILE A 175 4.84 -9.05 6.08
N SER A 176 5.06 -10.22 5.47
CA SER A 176 4.32 -10.68 4.30
C SER A 176 2.98 -11.28 4.72
N VAL A 177 1.88 -10.77 4.16
CA VAL A 177 0.52 -11.13 4.57
C VAL A 177 -0.20 -11.85 3.43
N GLY A 178 -0.57 -13.10 3.68
CA GLY A 178 -1.43 -13.90 2.81
C GLY A 178 -2.87 -13.95 3.33
N ALA A 179 -3.85 -14.09 2.42
CA ALA A 179 -5.25 -14.29 2.78
C ALA A 179 -5.54 -15.75 3.11
N VAL A 180 -6.43 -15.99 4.06
CA VAL A 180 -6.95 -17.31 4.39
C VAL A 180 -8.47 -17.28 4.52
N ASN A 181 -9.11 -18.39 4.25
CA ASN A 181 -10.53 -18.55 4.52
C ASN A 181 -10.81 -18.55 6.04
N ARG A 182 -12.08 -18.39 6.43
CA ARG A 182 -12.50 -18.38 7.84
C ARG A 182 -12.12 -19.63 8.62
N ASP A 183 -11.96 -20.76 7.95
CA ASP A 183 -11.55 -22.05 8.53
C ASP A 183 -10.01 -22.24 8.56
N GLY A 184 -9.26 -21.25 8.06
CA GLY A 184 -7.80 -21.26 8.05
C GLY A 184 -7.17 -21.98 6.86
N THR A 185 -7.97 -22.25 5.80
CA THR A 185 -7.47 -22.84 4.53
C THR A 185 -7.26 -21.78 3.47
#